data_e1f7aee060bdfb63086fb9a9c91ed104
#
_entry.id   e1f7aee060bdfb63086fb9a9c91ed104
#
_cell.length_a   1.000
_cell.length_b   1.000
_cell.length_c   1.000
_cell.angle_alpha   90.00
_cell.angle_beta   90.00
_cell.angle_gamma   90.00
#
_symmetry.space_group_name_H-M   'P 1'
#
loop_
_entity.id
_entity.type
_entity.pdbx_description
1 polymer ?
#
loop_
_entity_poly.entity_id
_entity_poly.type
_entity_poly.pdbx_seq_one_letter_code
_entity_poly.pdbx_strand_id
1 'polypeptide(L)'
;MRIAVLTSPESWYFRDLARAAGSDFQLTPLAFSEIRSTISMPPFAGSIPPFAGSSPPFTAASGNAELIDFAAVLVRSMPPGSLEQVVFRMDVLARAEAAGVRVINPPKAMECAIDKYLTTARLAAHGLPTPATVCCQTADDAMQAFCDLGQDVVLKPVFGGEGRGITRISDESLALRAFRMLEQMNAVIYVQAFVEHEGFDERLFVLRECV
;
A
#
# COMPACT_ATOMS: atom_id res chain seq x y z
N MET A 1 17.50 -20.73 2.89
CA MET A 1 16.11 -20.40 3.32
C MET A 1 15.30 -19.95 2.10
N ARG A 2 14.04 -20.44 1.90
CA ARG A 2 13.20 -20.07 0.75
C ARG A 2 12.36 -18.82 1.10
N ILE A 3 12.43 -17.80 0.25
CA ILE A 3 11.67 -16.56 0.41
C ILE A 3 10.90 -16.27 -0.90
N ALA A 4 9.61 -16.06 -0.80
CA ALA A 4 8.81 -15.54 -1.90
C ALA A 4 8.98 -14.02 -2.00
N VAL A 5 9.10 -13.49 -3.20
CA VAL A 5 9.14 -12.05 -3.46
C VAL A 5 7.98 -11.69 -4.37
N LEU A 6 6.99 -11.00 -3.84
CA LEU A 6 5.87 -10.49 -4.63
C LEU A 6 6.32 -9.25 -5.42
N THR A 7 6.57 -9.50 -6.71
CA THR A 7 7.09 -8.52 -7.66
C THR A 7 6.96 -9.05 -9.08
N SER A 8 7.27 -8.23 -10.09
CA SER A 8 7.50 -8.74 -11.44
C SER A 8 8.83 -9.50 -11.49
N PRO A 9 8.89 -10.72 -12.05
CA PRO A 9 10.15 -11.48 -12.20
C PRO A 9 11.25 -10.72 -12.94
N GLU A 10 10.86 -9.87 -13.90
CA GLU A 10 11.78 -9.06 -14.70
C GLU A 10 12.17 -7.74 -14.04
N SER A 11 11.64 -7.46 -12.85
CA SER A 11 11.91 -6.24 -12.12
C SER A 11 13.40 -6.12 -11.79
N TRP A 12 13.95 -4.92 -11.98
CA TRP A 12 15.29 -4.59 -11.52
C TRP A 12 15.44 -4.86 -10.02
N TYR A 13 14.43 -4.54 -9.23
CA TYR A 13 14.43 -4.79 -7.79
C TYR A 13 14.59 -6.26 -7.43
N PHE A 14 13.92 -7.16 -8.17
CA PHE A 14 14.05 -8.58 -7.93
C PHE A 14 15.48 -9.06 -8.25
N ARG A 15 16.02 -8.63 -9.38
CA ARG A 15 17.39 -9.00 -9.78
C ARG A 15 18.45 -8.54 -8.78
N ASP A 16 18.29 -7.32 -8.25
CA ASP A 16 19.21 -6.78 -7.25
C ASP A 16 19.10 -7.52 -5.91
N LEU A 17 17.88 -7.81 -5.45
CA LEU A 17 17.65 -8.65 -4.27
C LEU A 17 18.24 -10.06 -4.45
N ALA A 18 18.05 -10.69 -5.61
CA ALA A 18 18.60 -12.01 -5.90
C ALA A 18 20.13 -12.00 -5.89
N ARG A 19 20.75 -10.94 -6.43
CA ARG A 19 22.20 -10.74 -6.37
C ARG A 19 22.69 -10.61 -4.93
N ALA A 20 21.98 -9.84 -4.10
CA ALA A 20 22.35 -9.61 -2.71
C ALA A 20 22.10 -10.82 -1.80
N ALA A 21 21.13 -11.67 -2.13
CA ALA A 21 20.78 -12.87 -1.37
C ALA A 21 21.89 -13.93 -1.35
N GLY A 22 22.76 -13.94 -2.34
CA GLY A 22 23.86 -14.92 -2.44
C GLY A 22 23.39 -16.37 -2.41
N SER A 23 24.10 -17.21 -1.68
CA SER A 23 23.75 -18.63 -1.48
C SER A 23 22.84 -18.87 -0.27
N ASP A 24 22.66 -17.90 0.61
CA ASP A 24 21.96 -18.06 1.90
C ASP A 24 20.44 -18.11 1.73
N PHE A 25 19.94 -17.42 0.70
CA PHE A 25 18.51 -17.30 0.44
C PHE A 25 18.17 -17.70 -0.99
N GLN A 26 17.20 -18.58 -1.12
CA GLN A 26 16.59 -18.92 -2.40
C GLN A 26 15.36 -18.01 -2.60
N LEU A 27 15.47 -17.00 -3.47
CA LEU A 27 14.38 -16.11 -3.80
C LEU A 27 13.55 -16.66 -4.95
N THR A 28 12.23 -16.62 -4.78
CA THR A 28 11.25 -17.01 -5.82
C THR A 28 10.36 -15.83 -6.13
N PRO A 29 10.38 -15.29 -7.36
CA PRO A 29 9.49 -14.21 -7.74
C PRO A 29 8.06 -14.75 -7.91
N LEU A 30 7.09 -14.05 -7.37
CA LEU A 30 5.66 -14.36 -7.47
C LEU A 30 4.90 -13.14 -7.96
N ALA A 31 3.99 -13.34 -8.91
CA ALA A 31 3.21 -12.25 -9.48
C ALA A 31 1.92 -12.00 -8.69
N PHE A 32 1.62 -10.74 -8.39
CA PHE A 32 0.33 -10.37 -7.78
C PHE A 32 -0.89 -10.72 -8.64
N SER A 33 -0.74 -10.71 -9.96
CA SER A 33 -1.81 -11.08 -10.89
C SER A 33 -2.22 -12.56 -10.81
N GLU A 34 -1.34 -13.40 -10.26
CA GLU A 34 -1.55 -14.83 -10.12
C GLU A 34 -1.98 -15.23 -8.70
N ILE A 35 -2.13 -14.25 -7.80
CA ILE A 35 -2.57 -14.53 -6.44
C ILE A 35 -3.99 -15.09 -6.48
N ARG A 36 -4.15 -16.20 -5.79
CA ARG A 36 -5.43 -16.85 -5.53
C ARG A 36 -5.52 -17.24 -4.07
N SER A 37 -6.73 -17.31 -3.58
CA SER A 37 -7.04 -17.81 -2.24
C SER A 37 -8.14 -18.85 -2.34
N THR A 38 -8.00 -19.92 -1.58
CA THR A 38 -9.04 -20.95 -1.43
C THR A 38 -9.47 -20.97 0.02
N ILE A 39 -10.79 -20.90 0.23
CA ILE A 39 -11.42 -21.04 1.53
C ILE A 39 -12.21 -22.33 1.48
N SER A 40 -11.81 -23.33 2.28
CA SER A 40 -12.51 -24.61 2.39
C SER A 40 -13.12 -24.74 3.77
N MET A 41 -14.41 -25.09 3.83
CA MET A 41 -15.01 -25.52 5.09
C MET A 41 -14.78 -27.02 5.28
N PRO A 42 -14.38 -27.48 6.46
CA PRO A 42 -14.41 -28.90 6.74
C PRO A 42 -15.86 -29.42 6.57
N PRO A 43 -16.06 -30.66 6.13
CA PRO A 43 -17.39 -31.23 6.02
C PRO A 43 -18.12 -31.09 7.36
N PHE A 44 -19.36 -30.63 7.29
CA PHE A 44 -20.22 -30.37 8.46
C PHE A 44 -20.54 -31.69 9.16
N ALA A 45 -19.67 -32.12 10.07
CA ALA A 45 -19.96 -33.22 11.01
C ALA A 45 -20.44 -32.56 12.29
N GLY A 46 -21.75 -32.41 12.46
CA GLY A 46 -22.62 -32.05 13.62
C GLY A 46 -22.07 -31.47 14.92
N SER A 47 -20.82 -31.17 15.01
CA SER A 47 -20.18 -30.48 16.14
C SER A 47 -19.09 -29.53 15.56
N ILE A 48 -19.09 -28.28 16.00
CA ILE A 48 -18.02 -27.33 15.74
C ILE A 48 -16.73 -27.94 16.27
N PRO A 49 -15.76 -28.35 15.42
CA PRO A 49 -14.52 -28.87 15.95
C PRO A 49 -13.79 -27.75 16.71
N PRO A 50 -13.16 -28.04 17.84
CA PRO A 50 -12.27 -27.09 18.47
C PRO A 50 -11.17 -26.71 17.45
N PHE A 51 -10.82 -25.46 17.36
CA PHE A 51 -9.87 -24.87 16.43
C PHE A 51 -8.41 -25.40 16.55
N ALA A 52 -8.20 -26.55 17.10
CA ALA A 52 -6.90 -27.16 17.30
C ALA A 52 -6.71 -28.36 16.37
N GLY A 53 -5.91 -28.20 15.32
CA GLY A 53 -5.25 -29.31 14.62
C GLY A 53 -5.69 -29.67 13.22
N SER A 54 -6.57 -28.94 12.56
CA SER A 54 -6.85 -29.11 11.13
C SER A 54 -6.05 -28.09 10.30
N SER A 55 -5.68 -28.45 9.07
CA SER A 55 -5.13 -27.50 8.11
C SER A 55 -5.97 -26.23 8.09
N PRO A 56 -5.35 -25.04 8.05
CA PRO A 56 -6.12 -23.81 8.08
C PRO A 56 -7.16 -23.82 6.96
N PRO A 57 -8.41 -23.38 7.22
CA PRO A 57 -9.47 -23.35 6.21
C PRO A 57 -9.18 -22.36 5.07
N PHE A 58 -7.96 -21.90 4.98
CA PHE A 58 -7.47 -20.88 4.09
C PHE A 58 -6.13 -21.30 3.51
N THR A 59 -6.01 -21.24 2.19
CA THR A 59 -4.73 -21.31 1.49
C THR A 59 -4.56 -20.10 0.59
N ALA A 60 -3.33 -19.67 0.39
CA ALA A 60 -2.96 -18.59 -0.50
C ALA A 60 -1.78 -19.03 -1.38
N ALA A 61 -1.92 -18.83 -2.67
CA ALA A 61 -0.92 -19.21 -3.65
C ALA A 61 -0.73 -18.10 -4.71
N SER A 62 0.40 -18.16 -5.41
CA SER A 62 0.62 -17.45 -6.66
C SER A 62 1.16 -18.43 -7.68
N GLY A 63 0.45 -18.59 -8.79
CA GLY A 63 0.70 -19.67 -9.73
C GLY A 63 0.57 -21.05 -9.04
N ASN A 64 1.62 -21.85 -9.07
CA ASN A 64 1.69 -23.16 -8.42
C ASN A 64 2.38 -23.13 -7.04
N ALA A 65 2.74 -21.97 -6.54
CA ALA A 65 3.48 -21.82 -5.28
C ALA A 65 2.54 -21.40 -4.15
N GLU A 66 2.41 -22.25 -3.12
CA GLU A 66 1.68 -21.92 -1.90
C GLU A 66 2.53 -20.99 -1.02
N LEU A 67 1.92 -19.91 -0.49
CA LEU A 67 2.64 -18.92 0.31
C LEU A 67 3.16 -19.52 1.63
N ILE A 68 2.47 -20.51 2.17
CA ILE A 68 2.85 -21.18 3.41
C ILE A 68 4.15 -22.00 3.29
N ASP A 69 4.55 -22.35 2.08
CA ASP A 69 5.78 -23.11 1.82
C ASP A 69 7.06 -22.28 1.92
N PHE A 70 6.92 -20.97 2.10
CA PHE A 70 8.04 -20.05 2.22
C PHE A 70 8.28 -19.64 3.68
N ALA A 71 9.53 -19.45 4.03
CA ALA A 71 9.92 -18.95 5.34
C ALA A 71 9.50 -17.47 5.54
N ALA A 72 9.37 -16.74 4.43
CA ALA A 72 8.85 -15.38 4.41
C ALA A 72 8.32 -15.02 3.02
N VAL A 73 7.40 -14.07 2.99
CA VAL A 73 6.90 -13.40 1.79
C VAL A 73 7.30 -11.93 1.85
N LEU A 74 8.20 -11.51 0.97
CA LEU A 74 8.62 -10.12 0.82
C LEU A 74 7.74 -9.44 -0.22
N VAL A 75 6.99 -8.42 0.19
CA VAL A 75 6.21 -7.59 -0.73
C VAL A 75 7.08 -6.44 -1.20
N ARG A 76 7.61 -6.51 -2.43
CA ARG A 76 8.49 -5.47 -2.96
C ARG A 76 7.75 -4.41 -3.75
N SER A 77 6.77 -4.81 -4.54
CA SER A 77 5.97 -3.87 -5.33
C SER A 77 4.59 -4.45 -5.60
N MET A 78 3.56 -3.72 -5.21
CA MET A 78 2.19 -4.04 -5.57
C MET A 78 1.82 -3.23 -6.82
N PRO A 79 1.47 -3.88 -7.95
CA PRO A 79 1.08 -3.16 -9.15
C PRO A 79 -0.26 -2.44 -8.92
N PRO A 80 -0.52 -1.33 -9.63
CA PRO A 80 -1.83 -0.69 -9.64
C PRO A 80 -2.94 -1.70 -9.94
N GLY A 81 -4.13 -1.43 -9.42
CA GLY A 81 -5.30 -2.27 -9.61
C GLY A 81 -6.57 -1.53 -9.26
N SER A 82 -7.72 -2.13 -9.55
CA SER A 82 -9.00 -1.65 -9.03
C SER A 82 -9.03 -1.73 -7.50
N LEU A 83 -9.97 -1.03 -6.87
CA LEU A 83 -10.18 -1.14 -5.43
C LEU A 83 -10.35 -2.60 -4.99
N GLU A 84 -11.15 -3.38 -5.73
CA GLU A 84 -11.36 -4.81 -5.46
C GLU A 84 -10.06 -5.60 -5.49
N GLN A 85 -9.21 -5.37 -6.50
CA GLN A 85 -7.92 -6.06 -6.61
C GLN A 85 -6.98 -5.70 -5.47
N VAL A 86 -6.92 -4.43 -5.09
CA VAL A 86 -6.05 -3.98 -3.99
C VAL A 86 -6.53 -4.55 -2.66
N VAL A 87 -7.82 -4.45 -2.37
CA VAL A 87 -8.43 -5.02 -1.15
C VAL A 87 -8.21 -6.53 -1.09
N PHE A 88 -8.52 -7.25 -2.16
CA PHE A 88 -8.29 -8.69 -2.23
C PHE A 88 -6.84 -9.08 -1.96
N ARG A 89 -5.87 -8.41 -2.58
CA ARG A 89 -4.44 -8.67 -2.36
C ARG A 89 -4.04 -8.44 -0.90
N MET A 90 -4.54 -7.35 -0.30
CA MET A 90 -4.25 -7.03 1.10
C MET A 90 -4.89 -8.05 2.05
N ASP A 91 -6.13 -8.45 1.79
CA ASP A 91 -6.82 -9.46 2.58
C ASP A 91 -6.12 -10.83 2.51
N VAL A 92 -5.68 -11.24 1.32
CA VAL A 92 -4.92 -12.49 1.17
C VAL A 92 -3.62 -12.46 1.97
N LEU A 93 -2.87 -11.35 1.92
CA LEU A 93 -1.64 -11.20 2.69
C LEU A 93 -1.91 -11.18 4.20
N ALA A 94 -2.95 -10.48 4.66
CA ALA A 94 -3.34 -10.45 6.07
C ALA A 94 -3.76 -11.83 6.57
N ARG A 95 -4.47 -12.61 5.74
CA ARG A 95 -4.85 -13.98 6.06
C ARG A 95 -3.66 -14.93 6.07
N ALA A 96 -2.72 -14.77 5.13
CA ALA A 96 -1.47 -15.52 5.13
C ALA A 96 -0.66 -15.25 6.41
N GLU A 97 -0.55 -13.97 6.83
CA GLU A 97 0.10 -13.59 8.08
C GLU A 97 -0.58 -14.24 9.30
N ALA A 98 -1.92 -14.18 9.37
CA ALA A 98 -2.70 -14.82 10.42
C ALA A 98 -2.55 -16.35 10.44
N ALA A 99 -2.25 -16.97 9.29
CA ALA A 99 -1.92 -18.40 9.18
C ALA A 99 -0.45 -18.72 9.50
N GLY A 100 0.35 -17.74 9.92
CA GLY A 100 1.73 -17.93 10.37
C GLY A 100 2.80 -17.65 9.29
N VAL A 101 2.42 -17.21 8.10
CA VAL A 101 3.38 -16.79 7.07
C VAL A 101 3.99 -15.44 7.47
N ARG A 102 5.31 -15.34 7.47
CA ARG A 102 6.00 -14.08 7.75
C ARG A 102 5.91 -13.14 6.54
N VAL A 103 5.03 -12.14 6.58
CA VAL A 103 4.90 -11.13 5.52
C VAL A 103 5.74 -9.89 5.86
N ILE A 104 6.55 -9.41 4.92
CA ILE A 104 7.46 -8.27 5.05
C ILE A 104 7.18 -7.27 3.91
N ASN A 105 6.74 -6.02 4.16
CA ASN A 105 6.32 -5.50 5.46
C ASN A 105 4.94 -6.07 5.84
N PRO A 106 4.55 -5.98 7.13
CA PRO A 106 3.22 -6.46 7.56
C PRO A 106 2.10 -5.77 6.77
N PRO A 107 0.99 -6.48 6.45
CA PRO A 107 -0.12 -5.92 5.67
C PRO A 107 -0.66 -4.60 6.23
N LYS A 108 -0.79 -4.49 7.56
CA LYS A 108 -1.22 -3.25 8.21
C LYS A 108 -0.27 -2.06 8.01
N ALA A 109 1.03 -2.30 7.93
CA ALA A 109 2.00 -1.25 7.61
C ALA A 109 1.89 -0.83 6.14
N MET A 110 1.63 -1.78 5.23
CA MET A 110 1.41 -1.48 3.82
C MET A 110 0.12 -0.70 3.58
N GLU A 111 -0.99 -1.06 4.23
CA GLU A 111 -2.24 -0.28 4.21
C GLU A 111 -1.97 1.19 4.54
N CYS A 112 -1.23 1.43 5.62
CA CYS A 112 -0.87 2.77 6.02
C CYS A 112 -0.01 3.46 4.94
N ALA A 113 1.02 2.78 4.42
CA ALA A 113 1.98 3.39 3.51
C ALA A 113 1.40 3.74 2.13
N ILE A 114 0.38 3.03 1.65
CA ILE A 114 -0.27 3.31 0.36
C ILE A 114 -1.32 4.41 0.44
N ASP A 115 -1.81 4.72 1.63
CA ASP A 115 -2.85 5.73 1.89
C ASP A 115 -2.21 7.02 2.43
N LYS A 116 -2.17 8.06 1.59
CA LYS A 116 -1.54 9.34 1.97
C LYS A 116 -2.27 10.03 3.12
N TYR A 117 -3.62 9.91 3.18
CA TYR A 117 -4.38 10.48 4.28
C TYR A 117 -4.02 9.79 5.60
N LEU A 118 -4.07 8.45 5.62
CA LEU A 118 -3.77 7.68 6.82
C LEU A 118 -2.32 7.87 7.26
N THR A 119 -1.36 7.89 6.32
CA THR A 119 0.05 8.17 6.60
C THR A 119 0.22 9.55 7.24
N THR A 120 -0.34 10.60 6.62
CA THR A 120 -0.24 11.97 7.14
C THR A 120 -0.86 12.10 8.53
N ALA A 121 -2.06 11.52 8.72
CA ALA A 121 -2.73 11.54 10.01
C ALA A 121 -1.92 10.83 11.11
N ARG A 122 -1.29 9.69 10.79
CA ARG A 122 -0.43 8.96 11.75
C ARG A 122 0.84 9.71 12.08
N LEU A 123 1.52 10.30 11.08
CA LEU A 123 2.71 11.11 11.32
C LEU A 123 2.38 12.28 12.25
N ALA A 124 1.32 13.02 11.96
CA ALA A 124 0.87 14.14 12.79
C ALA A 124 0.51 13.69 14.22
N ALA A 125 -0.20 12.55 14.37
CA ALA A 125 -0.56 12.01 15.68
C ALA A 125 0.68 11.59 16.52
N HIS A 126 1.81 11.30 15.87
CA HIS A 126 3.08 11.01 16.53
C HIS A 126 3.99 12.24 16.67
N GLY A 127 3.48 13.44 16.41
CA GLY A 127 4.22 14.70 16.56
C GLY A 127 5.28 14.93 15.48
N LEU A 128 5.24 14.17 14.38
CA LEU A 128 6.16 14.39 13.27
C LEU A 128 5.64 15.53 12.38
N PRO A 129 6.52 16.46 11.95
CA PRO A 129 6.13 17.56 11.09
C PRO A 129 5.51 17.07 9.79
N THR A 130 4.31 17.55 9.49
CA THR A 130 3.63 17.30 8.22
C THR A 130 3.08 18.62 7.69
N PRO A 131 3.06 18.86 6.36
CA PRO A 131 2.43 20.04 5.82
C PRO A 131 0.92 20.03 6.15
N ALA A 132 0.34 21.20 6.38
CA ALA A 132 -1.10 21.33 6.62
C ALA A 132 -1.88 20.71 5.48
N THR A 133 -2.86 19.87 5.80
CA THR A 133 -3.55 18.99 4.85
C THR A 133 -5.03 18.95 5.13
N VAL A 134 -5.85 19.06 4.09
CA VAL A 134 -7.29 18.86 4.13
C VAL A 134 -7.67 17.77 3.14
N CYS A 135 -8.51 16.84 3.58
CA CYS A 135 -9.12 15.83 2.72
C CYS A 135 -10.63 16.01 2.75
N CYS A 136 -11.26 16.16 1.60
CA CYS A 136 -12.68 16.40 1.46
C CYS A 136 -13.24 15.67 0.23
N GLN A 137 -14.55 15.78 0.02
CA GLN A 137 -15.23 15.10 -1.10
C GLN A 137 -16.02 16.06 -1.99
N THR A 138 -16.06 17.34 -1.63
CA THR A 138 -16.75 18.37 -2.41
C THR A 138 -15.77 19.42 -2.92
N ALA A 139 -16.07 20.00 -4.07
CA ALA A 139 -15.28 21.08 -4.63
C ALA A 139 -15.32 22.35 -3.76
N ASP A 140 -16.44 22.61 -3.11
CA ASP A 140 -16.60 23.79 -2.25
C ASP A 140 -15.72 23.69 -1.01
N ASP A 141 -15.67 22.53 -0.31
CA ASP A 141 -14.75 22.29 0.81
C ASP A 141 -13.28 22.39 0.37
N ALA A 142 -12.97 21.88 -0.84
CA ALA A 142 -11.63 21.95 -1.39
C ALA A 142 -11.20 23.39 -1.72
N MET A 143 -12.13 24.23 -2.20
CA MET A 143 -11.88 25.66 -2.43
C MET A 143 -11.67 26.42 -1.12
N GLN A 144 -12.45 26.11 -0.09
CA GLN A 144 -12.23 26.67 1.24
C GLN A 144 -10.82 26.28 1.75
N ALA A 145 -10.47 25.00 1.64
CA ALA A 145 -9.13 24.52 2.02
C ALA A 145 -8.01 25.22 1.22
N PHE A 146 -8.19 25.43 -0.09
CA PHE A 146 -7.25 26.19 -0.92
C PHE A 146 -7.00 27.61 -0.36
N CYS A 147 -8.05 28.30 0.03
CA CYS A 147 -7.91 29.63 0.65
C CYS A 147 -7.22 29.56 2.01
N ASP A 148 -7.64 28.64 2.88
CA ASP A 148 -7.12 28.51 4.24
C ASP A 148 -5.64 28.08 4.26
N LEU A 149 -5.19 27.33 3.26
CA LEU A 149 -3.82 26.87 3.09
C LEU A 149 -2.92 27.88 2.34
N GLY A 150 -3.39 29.08 2.08
CA GLY A 150 -2.58 30.18 1.52
C GLY A 150 -2.51 30.22 0.01
N GLN A 151 -3.43 29.57 -0.70
CA GLN A 151 -3.58 29.60 -2.16
C GLN A 151 -2.36 29.08 -2.95
N ASP A 152 -1.51 28.30 -2.30
CA ASP A 152 -0.41 27.58 -2.94
C ASP A 152 -0.36 26.16 -2.36
N VAL A 153 -0.96 25.24 -3.10
CA VAL A 153 -1.23 23.89 -2.60
C VAL A 153 -0.73 22.83 -3.56
N VAL A 154 -0.58 21.63 -3.02
CA VAL A 154 -0.31 20.42 -3.80
C VAL A 154 -1.54 19.51 -3.72
N LEU A 155 -2.12 19.24 -4.88
CA LEU A 155 -3.18 18.27 -5.06
C LEU A 155 -2.54 16.89 -5.28
N LYS A 156 -2.99 15.88 -4.52
CA LYS A 156 -2.44 14.52 -4.60
C LYS A 156 -3.56 13.50 -4.68
N PRO A 157 -3.43 12.42 -5.45
CA PRO A 157 -4.32 11.28 -5.27
C PRO A 157 -4.07 10.64 -3.90
N VAL A 158 -5.12 10.24 -3.19
CA VAL A 158 -4.99 9.56 -1.88
C VAL A 158 -4.15 8.29 -2.02
N PHE A 159 -4.43 7.51 -3.06
CA PHE A 159 -3.67 6.31 -3.40
C PHE A 159 -2.77 6.54 -4.61
N GLY A 160 -1.66 5.84 -4.65
CA GLY A 160 -0.70 5.93 -5.74
C GLY A 160 0.70 6.29 -5.27
N GLY A 161 1.68 6.05 -6.13
CA GLY A 161 3.10 6.26 -5.85
C GLY A 161 3.84 6.94 -7.01
N GLU A 162 5.16 7.06 -6.87
CA GLU A 162 6.07 7.56 -7.91
C GLU A 162 5.77 8.99 -8.39
N GLY A 163 5.13 9.81 -7.55
CA GLY A 163 4.79 11.20 -7.92
C GLY A 163 3.66 11.34 -8.94
N ARG A 164 3.04 10.25 -9.39
CA ARG A 164 2.00 10.29 -10.41
C ARG A 164 0.74 10.99 -9.87
N GLY A 165 0.22 11.95 -10.66
CA GLY A 165 -0.99 12.70 -10.32
C GLY A 165 -0.78 13.78 -9.24
N ILE A 166 0.46 14.10 -8.88
CA ILE A 166 0.76 15.21 -7.96
C ILE A 166 0.85 16.50 -8.78
N THR A 167 0.12 17.53 -8.38
CA THR A 167 0.06 18.81 -9.08
C THR A 167 0.07 19.96 -8.08
N ARG A 168 0.99 20.91 -8.24
CA ARG A 168 0.97 22.19 -7.51
C ARG A 168 -0.03 23.13 -8.19
N ILE A 169 -0.86 23.79 -7.42
CA ILE A 169 -1.88 24.73 -7.89
C ILE A 169 -1.81 26.00 -7.05
N SER A 170 -1.60 27.13 -7.73
CA SER A 170 -1.60 28.47 -7.13
C SER A 170 -2.54 29.44 -7.86
N ASP A 171 -3.26 28.97 -8.88
CA ASP A 171 -4.30 29.72 -9.59
C ASP A 171 -5.68 29.26 -9.13
N GLU A 172 -6.51 30.19 -8.69
CA GLU A 172 -7.85 29.93 -8.14
C GLU A 172 -8.79 29.28 -9.18
N SER A 173 -8.73 29.75 -10.43
CA SER A 173 -9.60 29.21 -11.49
C SER A 173 -9.21 27.80 -11.89
N LEU A 174 -7.92 27.48 -11.84
CA LEU A 174 -7.41 26.12 -12.05
C LEU A 174 -7.78 25.21 -10.87
N ALA A 175 -7.65 25.71 -9.63
CA ALA A 175 -8.06 24.98 -8.43
C ALA A 175 -9.53 24.56 -8.51
N LEU A 176 -10.43 25.50 -8.79
CA LEU A 176 -11.87 25.24 -8.92
C LEU A 176 -12.17 24.19 -9.99
N ARG A 177 -11.52 24.27 -11.14
CA ARG A 177 -11.73 23.29 -12.23
C ARG A 177 -11.23 21.90 -11.86
N ALA A 178 -10.06 21.82 -11.22
CA ALA A 178 -9.48 20.55 -10.78
C ALA A 178 -10.36 19.90 -9.70
N PHE A 179 -10.82 20.66 -8.72
CA PHE A 179 -11.66 20.12 -7.65
C PHE A 179 -13.02 19.67 -8.16
N ARG A 180 -13.69 20.45 -9.03
CA ARG A 180 -14.93 20.02 -9.68
C ARG A 180 -14.78 18.74 -10.51
N MET A 181 -13.68 18.60 -11.21
CA MET A 181 -13.39 17.38 -11.97
C MET A 181 -13.27 16.18 -11.03
N LEU A 182 -12.54 16.31 -9.91
CA LEU A 182 -12.38 15.22 -8.95
C LEU A 182 -13.71 14.88 -8.26
N GLU A 183 -14.51 15.87 -7.90
CA GLU A 183 -15.84 15.66 -7.34
C GLU A 183 -16.74 14.89 -8.32
N GLN A 184 -16.77 15.27 -9.60
CA GLN A 184 -17.51 14.54 -10.65
C GLN A 184 -17.04 13.09 -10.83
N MET A 185 -15.77 12.83 -10.56
CA MET A 185 -15.20 11.47 -10.58
C MET A 185 -15.46 10.69 -9.27
N ASN A 186 -16.17 11.27 -8.30
CA ASN A 186 -16.36 10.74 -6.96
C ASN A 186 -15.04 10.41 -6.25
N ALA A 187 -14.00 11.19 -6.51
CA ALA A 187 -12.69 11.03 -5.89
C ALA A 187 -12.62 11.82 -4.57
N VAL A 188 -11.80 11.32 -3.64
CA VAL A 188 -11.39 12.11 -2.49
C VAL A 188 -10.39 13.16 -2.92
N ILE A 189 -10.62 14.40 -2.54
CA ILE A 189 -9.77 15.54 -2.86
C ILE A 189 -8.80 15.74 -1.70
N TYR A 190 -7.51 15.47 -1.93
CA TYR A 190 -6.45 15.65 -0.95
C TYR A 190 -5.65 16.91 -1.29
N VAL A 191 -5.83 17.96 -0.51
CA VAL A 191 -5.20 19.27 -0.67
C VAL A 191 -4.21 19.48 0.45
N GLN A 192 -2.96 19.78 0.12
CA GLN A 192 -1.88 19.99 1.08
C GLN A 192 -1.16 21.29 0.79
N ALA A 193 -0.82 22.06 1.82
CA ALA A 193 0.00 23.26 1.65
C ALA A 193 1.30 22.93 0.94
N PHE A 194 1.69 23.73 -0.04
CA PHE A 194 2.99 23.60 -0.67
C PHE A 194 4.08 23.99 0.32
N VAL A 195 5.12 23.18 0.39
CA VAL A 195 6.33 23.47 1.17
C VAL A 195 7.46 23.72 0.17
N GLU A 196 8.08 24.88 0.30
CA GLU A 196 9.22 25.21 -0.52
C GLU A 196 10.41 24.27 -0.22
N HIS A 197 11.06 23.76 -1.26
CA HIS A 197 12.13 22.78 -1.14
C HIS A 197 13.18 23.00 -2.24
N GLU A 198 14.37 22.47 -2.05
CA GLU A 198 15.50 22.62 -2.97
C GLU A 198 15.43 21.75 -4.24
N GLY A 199 14.29 21.08 -4.49
CA GLY A 199 14.05 20.29 -5.69
C GLY A 199 14.51 18.83 -5.61
N PHE A 200 14.82 18.34 -4.41
CA PHE A 200 15.14 16.93 -4.15
C PHE A 200 14.40 16.38 -2.94
N ASP A 201 14.24 15.06 -2.90
CA ASP A 201 13.70 14.31 -1.78
C ASP A 201 14.81 13.49 -1.11
N GLU A 202 14.84 13.48 0.20
CA GLU A 202 15.65 12.54 0.97
C GLU A 202 14.87 11.24 1.21
N ARG A 203 15.46 10.10 0.88
CA ARG A 203 14.87 8.80 1.12
C ARG A 203 15.62 8.07 2.22
N LEU A 204 15.01 8.01 3.37
CA LEU A 204 15.56 7.29 4.51
C LEU A 204 15.18 5.81 4.42
N PHE A 205 16.19 4.96 4.48
CA PHE A 205 15.98 3.52 4.59
C PHE A 205 16.18 3.13 6.06
N VAL A 206 15.07 2.75 6.72
CA VAL A 206 15.08 2.36 8.13
C VAL A 206 15.06 0.85 8.25
N LEU A 207 16.08 0.28 8.88
CA LEU A 207 16.15 -1.14 9.20
C LEU A 207 16.35 -1.32 10.72
N ARG A 208 15.33 -1.82 11.41
CA ARG A 208 15.25 -1.87 12.88
C ARG A 208 15.37 -0.46 13.48
N GLU A 209 16.41 -0.20 14.28
CA GLU A 209 16.69 1.10 14.92
C GLU A 209 17.78 1.90 14.17
N CYS A 210 18.22 1.43 13.01
CA CYS A 210 19.25 2.08 12.18
C CYS A 210 18.60 2.79 10.98
N VAL A 211 19.13 3.98 10.67
CA VAL A 211 18.77 4.79 9.49
C VAL A 211 19.91 4.74 8.50
#